data_53abd45311f128657a27071fc0092958
#
_entry.id   53abd45311f128657a27071fc0092958
#
_cell.length_a   1.000
_cell.length_b   1.000
_cell.length_c   1.000
_cell.angle_alpha   90.00
_cell.angle_beta   90.00
_cell.angle_gamma   90.00
#
_symmetry.space_group_name_H-M   'P 1'
#
loop_
_entity.id
_entity.type
_entity.pdbx_description
1 polymer ?
#
loop_
_entity_poly.entity_id
_entity_poly.type
_entity_poly.pdbx_seq_one_letter_code
_entity_poly.pdbx_strand_id
1 'polypeptide(L)'
;MPNPTARHSAARGQRGQEPAFRIQLHKNKIKPNHPACSPQARAARATPSRPRGTRVTAGTDVANIKIMKKGLIALAFGTLALGMTEFVMMGILPDIARGLGITIIQAGHLISAYAIGVCCGAPLLTVAHKYSPKRILLVLAAMMLLGAVLCAVSPTYGMMLAARFIAGLPHGAYFGVASIAAIRLADERHKTGAVSIMVAGMTIANLFGVPLSTALSGNISWRVPFVLVALLSLLVLYYIWKWVPHIDPLPDNGYKGQFRFLRSSAPWLILAATMLGNGGIFCWYSYVTPLMTTEGGFPPETMSLLMVAAGFGMVVGNLTSGRLSDRYSPGRVAACTQAVVVAALLLIFALAQYGWLTAGLMVVCTAG
;
A
#
# COMPACT_ATOMS: atom_id res chain seq x y z
N MET A 1 50.18 2.61 -59.32
CA MET A 1 51.46 3.41 -59.35
C MET A 1 51.07 4.86 -59.49
N PRO A 2 51.63 5.80 -58.76
CA PRO A 2 52.56 5.69 -57.63
C PRO A 2 52.09 6.44 -56.37
N ASN A 3 52.59 5.98 -55.25
CA ASN A 3 52.99 6.70 -54.06
C ASN A 3 54.07 7.74 -54.36
N PRO A 4 54.61 8.63 -53.49
CA PRO A 4 54.53 8.68 -52.03
C PRO A 4 54.66 10.05 -51.33
N THR A 5 54.82 9.95 -49.98
CA THR A 5 55.60 10.80 -49.04
C THR A 5 54.91 12.08 -48.56
N ALA A 6 54.72 12.20 -47.31
CA ALA A 6 55.44 12.24 -46.06
C ALA A 6 55.42 13.64 -45.46
N ARG A 7 55.04 13.80 -44.25
CA ARG A 7 55.82 14.39 -43.13
C ARG A 7 54.94 14.71 -41.92
N HIS A 8 55.32 14.01 -40.86
CA HIS A 8 55.49 14.48 -39.49
C HIS A 8 54.95 15.88 -39.09
N SER A 9 54.18 15.96 -38.03
CA SER A 9 54.60 16.59 -36.76
C SER A 9 53.48 16.55 -35.73
N ALA A 10 53.73 15.86 -34.64
CA ALA A 10 53.60 16.24 -33.24
C ALA A 10 52.45 17.17 -32.83
N ALA A 11 51.59 16.75 -31.94
CA ALA A 11 51.51 17.22 -30.57
C ALA A 11 50.25 16.73 -29.85
N ARG A 12 50.52 16.07 -28.77
CA ARG A 12 49.89 16.22 -27.43
C ARG A 12 48.35 16.32 -27.33
N GLY A 13 47.75 15.28 -26.85
CA GLY A 13 47.12 15.20 -25.54
C GLY A 13 45.98 16.20 -25.26
N GLN A 14 44.75 15.75 -25.40
CA GLN A 14 43.67 16.23 -24.54
C GLN A 14 42.88 15.04 -24.05
N ARG A 15 43.06 14.78 -22.74
CA ARG A 15 42.23 13.84 -21.97
C ARG A 15 40.82 14.42 -21.81
N GLY A 16 39.83 13.59 -22.06
CA GLY A 16 38.44 13.91 -21.83
C GLY A 16 38.17 14.34 -20.40
N GLN A 17 37.47 15.43 -20.27
CA GLN A 17 36.87 15.87 -18.99
C GLN A 17 35.45 15.36 -18.92
N GLU A 18 35.22 14.46 -17.97
CA GLU A 18 33.89 14.20 -17.40
C GLU A 18 33.37 15.46 -16.72
N PRO A 19 32.09 15.82 -16.86
CA PRO A 19 31.49 16.89 -16.06
C PRO A 19 31.11 16.35 -14.67
N ALA A 20 32.01 16.57 -13.71
CA ALA A 20 31.67 16.40 -12.29
C ALA A 20 30.65 17.47 -11.86
N PHE A 21 29.48 17.05 -11.50
CA PHE A 21 28.41 17.88 -10.91
C PHE A 21 28.84 18.28 -9.48
N ARG A 22 29.51 19.44 -9.36
CA ARG A 22 29.98 20.01 -8.10
C ARG A 22 28.86 20.83 -7.48
N ILE A 23 28.24 20.29 -6.43
CA ILE A 23 27.32 21.05 -5.57
C ILE A 23 28.14 22.09 -4.81
N GLN A 24 27.95 23.37 -5.15
CA GLN A 24 28.55 24.52 -4.50
C GLN A 24 27.79 24.84 -3.20
N LEU A 25 28.35 24.44 -2.08
CA LEU A 25 27.93 24.89 -0.75
C LEU A 25 28.38 26.34 -0.56
N HIS A 26 27.46 27.27 -0.64
CA HIS A 26 27.67 28.67 -0.25
C HIS A 26 27.89 28.74 1.26
N LYS A 27 29.15 28.89 1.67
CA LYS A 27 29.53 29.29 3.04
C LYS A 27 29.31 30.82 3.17
N ASN A 28 28.16 31.21 3.69
CA ASN A 28 27.99 32.57 4.20
C ASN A 28 28.76 32.72 5.51
N LYS A 29 29.90 33.40 5.43
CA LYS A 29 30.65 33.90 6.62
C LYS A 29 29.89 35.11 7.18
N ILE A 30 29.14 34.91 8.25
CA ILE A 30 28.63 36.00 9.08
C ILE A 30 29.79 36.41 9.99
N LYS A 31 30.28 37.65 9.84
CA LYS A 31 31.23 38.28 10.78
C LYS A 31 30.51 38.61 12.07
N PRO A 32 31.08 38.32 13.26
CA PRO A 32 30.49 38.77 14.51
C PRO A 32 30.89 40.23 14.75
N ASN A 33 29.90 41.14 14.75
CA ASN A 33 30.05 42.47 15.29
C ASN A 33 29.96 42.39 16.82
N HIS A 34 31.10 42.64 17.51
CA HIS A 34 31.13 42.91 18.94
C HIS A 34 30.90 44.39 19.18
N PRO A 35 29.90 44.79 19.97
CA PRO A 35 29.97 46.06 20.70
C PRO A 35 30.57 45.83 22.08
N ALA A 36 31.36 46.81 22.49
CA ALA A 36 32.16 46.84 23.69
C ALA A 36 31.36 46.60 25.00
N CYS A 37 31.95 45.82 25.87
CA CYS A 37 31.49 45.48 27.20
C CYS A 37 31.61 46.69 28.14
N SER A 38 30.53 47.16 28.73
CA SER A 38 30.56 48.10 29.85
C SER A 38 30.65 47.35 31.21
N PRO A 39 31.38 47.91 32.24
CA PRO A 39 31.73 47.18 33.44
C PRO A 39 30.69 47.15 34.59
N GLN A 40 29.42 47.03 34.32
CA GLN A 40 28.37 47.08 35.39
C GLN A 40 27.46 45.85 35.50
N ALA A 41 27.83 44.68 35.05
CA ALA A 41 27.04 43.46 35.23
C ALA A 41 27.77 42.35 36.01
N ARG A 42 28.38 42.75 37.16
CA ARG A 42 29.02 41.83 38.10
C ARG A 42 28.24 41.73 39.41
N ALA A 43 26.95 41.37 39.36
CA ALA A 43 26.20 40.95 40.55
C ALA A 43 24.83 40.33 40.12
N ALA A 44 24.81 39.10 39.69
CA ALA A 44 23.70 38.16 39.85
C ALA A 44 24.13 36.80 39.25
N ARG A 45 25.00 36.07 39.89
CA ARG A 45 25.11 34.61 39.70
C ARG A 45 23.91 33.98 40.40
N ALA A 46 22.75 34.00 39.72
CA ALA A 46 21.68 33.08 40.01
C ALA A 46 22.09 31.70 39.44
N THR A 47 22.29 30.74 40.31
CA THR A 47 22.43 29.31 39.97
C THR A 47 21.30 28.93 39.08
N PRO A 48 21.51 28.30 37.89
CA PRO A 48 20.41 27.78 37.09
C PRO A 48 19.74 26.68 37.92
N SER A 49 18.52 26.96 38.38
CA SER A 49 17.66 25.96 38.97
C SER A 49 17.45 24.86 37.87
N ARG A 50 18.01 23.69 38.13
CA ARG A 50 17.70 22.47 37.36
C ARG A 50 16.18 22.42 37.19
N PRO A 51 15.66 22.30 35.95
CA PRO A 51 14.25 22.04 35.79
C PRO A 51 13.92 20.77 36.58
N ARG A 52 13.02 20.92 37.56
CA ARG A 52 12.44 19.78 38.26
C ARG A 52 11.96 18.81 37.22
N GLY A 53 12.70 17.71 37.03
CA GLY A 53 12.26 16.61 36.24
C GLY A 53 10.88 16.22 36.71
N THR A 54 9.87 16.51 35.89
CA THR A 54 8.56 15.89 36.00
C THR A 54 8.83 14.39 36.04
N ARG A 55 8.65 13.78 37.21
CA ARG A 55 8.56 12.32 37.33
C ARG A 55 7.42 11.89 36.42
N VAL A 56 7.76 11.58 35.18
CA VAL A 56 6.85 10.81 34.32
C VAL A 56 6.71 9.47 35.02
N THR A 57 5.54 9.25 35.61
CA THR A 57 5.29 8.05 36.38
C THR A 57 5.31 6.88 35.41
N ALA A 58 6.07 5.83 35.70
CA ALA A 58 6.19 4.61 34.86
C ALA A 58 4.80 4.02 34.47
N GLY A 59 3.76 4.34 35.24
CA GLY A 59 2.38 3.96 34.93
C GLY A 59 1.76 4.68 33.74
N THR A 60 2.13 5.95 33.47
CA THR A 60 1.64 6.70 32.31
C THR A 60 2.26 6.20 31.00
N ASP A 61 3.52 5.79 31.03
CA ASP A 61 4.20 5.25 29.84
C ASP A 61 3.63 3.89 29.43
N VAL A 62 3.38 3.01 30.40
CA VAL A 62 2.74 1.70 30.13
C VAL A 62 1.31 1.86 29.58
N ALA A 63 0.53 2.80 30.12
CA ALA A 63 -0.81 3.08 29.63
C ALA A 63 -0.79 3.62 28.19
N ASN A 64 0.13 4.55 27.88
CA ASN A 64 0.29 5.13 26.54
C ASN A 64 0.73 4.06 25.53
N ILE A 65 1.67 3.19 25.89
CA ILE A 65 2.10 2.06 25.03
C ILE A 65 0.94 1.11 24.75
N LYS A 66 0.09 0.84 25.74
CA LYS A 66 -1.08 -0.03 25.57
C LYS A 66 -2.14 0.59 24.65
N ILE A 67 -2.38 1.89 24.78
CA ILE A 67 -3.31 2.64 23.90
C ILE A 67 -2.77 2.67 22.46
N MET A 68 -1.50 2.95 22.27
CA MET A 68 -0.82 2.92 20.97
C MET A 68 -0.97 1.56 20.29
N LYS A 69 -0.64 0.46 20.97
CA LYS A 69 -0.74 -0.90 20.43
C LYS A 69 -2.19 -1.24 20.01
N LYS A 70 -3.18 -0.92 20.83
CA LYS A 70 -4.59 -1.16 20.51
C LYS A 70 -5.06 -0.34 19.30
N GLY A 71 -4.67 0.93 19.22
CA GLY A 71 -4.98 1.78 18.07
C GLY A 71 -4.39 1.23 16.78
N LEU A 72 -3.12 0.81 16.77
CA LEU A 72 -2.47 0.22 15.61
C LEU A 72 -3.14 -1.10 15.17
N ILE A 73 -3.55 -1.94 16.12
CA ILE A 73 -4.29 -3.17 15.83
C ILE A 73 -5.63 -2.83 15.17
N ALA A 74 -6.37 -1.82 15.68
CA ALA A 74 -7.63 -1.39 15.06
C ALA A 74 -7.42 -0.95 13.60
N LEU A 75 -6.35 -0.21 13.31
CA LEU A 75 -6.00 0.19 11.94
C LEU A 75 -5.63 -1.01 11.06
N ALA A 76 -4.91 -2.01 11.61
CA ALA A 76 -4.57 -3.23 10.90
C ALA A 76 -5.80 -4.08 10.56
N PHE A 77 -6.81 -4.14 11.44
CA PHE A 77 -8.10 -4.77 11.13
C PHE A 77 -8.81 -4.08 9.95
N GLY A 78 -8.67 -2.77 9.83
CA GLY A 78 -9.22 -2.04 8.68
C GLY A 78 -8.54 -2.39 7.37
N THR A 79 -7.21 -2.47 7.33
CA THR A 79 -6.49 -2.92 6.13
C THR A 79 -6.71 -4.39 5.82
N LEU A 80 -6.93 -5.23 6.84
CA LEU A 80 -7.38 -6.62 6.67
C LEU A 80 -8.74 -6.69 5.94
N ALA A 81 -9.72 -5.89 6.40
CA ALA A 81 -11.05 -5.84 5.78
C ALA A 81 -10.99 -5.34 4.34
N LEU A 82 -10.16 -4.31 4.06
CA LEU A 82 -9.92 -3.81 2.71
C LEU A 82 -9.27 -4.85 1.81
N GLY A 83 -8.22 -5.53 2.30
CA GLY A 83 -7.55 -6.57 1.55
C GLY A 83 -8.49 -7.74 1.21
N MET A 84 -9.32 -8.17 2.16
CA MET A 84 -10.34 -9.17 1.88
C MET A 84 -11.35 -8.66 0.83
N THR A 85 -11.82 -7.41 0.93
CA THR A 85 -12.78 -6.84 -0.02
C THR A 85 -12.22 -6.77 -1.44
N GLU A 86 -10.94 -6.46 -1.58
CA GLU A 86 -10.26 -6.34 -2.87
C GLU A 86 -9.97 -7.70 -3.48
N PHE A 87 -9.25 -8.55 -2.76
CA PHE A 87 -8.68 -9.77 -3.31
C PHE A 87 -9.63 -10.99 -3.31
N VAL A 88 -10.71 -10.95 -2.52
CA VAL A 88 -11.70 -12.04 -2.48
C VAL A 88 -12.25 -12.38 -3.86
N MET A 89 -12.47 -11.37 -4.71
CA MET A 89 -12.99 -11.55 -6.05
C MET A 89 -12.16 -12.48 -6.93
N MET A 90 -10.85 -12.48 -6.75
CA MET A 90 -9.90 -13.28 -7.53
C MET A 90 -10.05 -14.77 -7.24
N GLY A 91 -10.41 -15.12 -6.00
CA GLY A 91 -10.68 -16.50 -5.60
C GLY A 91 -12.06 -17.02 -5.97
N ILE A 92 -13.09 -16.14 -6.00
CA ILE A 92 -14.51 -16.54 -6.12
C ILE A 92 -15.18 -16.10 -7.43
N LEU A 93 -14.41 -15.60 -8.41
CA LEU A 93 -14.95 -15.03 -9.65
C LEU A 93 -15.89 -15.98 -10.40
N PRO A 94 -15.57 -17.29 -10.60
CA PRO A 94 -16.47 -18.22 -11.27
C PRO A 94 -17.76 -18.49 -10.47
N ASP A 95 -17.68 -18.47 -9.14
CA ASP A 95 -18.84 -18.73 -8.28
C ASP A 95 -19.85 -17.58 -8.37
N ILE A 96 -19.36 -16.34 -8.40
CA ILE A 96 -20.21 -15.15 -8.62
C ILE A 96 -20.82 -15.19 -10.01
N ALA A 97 -20.03 -15.52 -11.03
CA ALA A 97 -20.52 -15.61 -12.40
C ALA A 97 -21.68 -16.61 -12.49
N ARG A 98 -21.52 -17.81 -11.92
CA ARG A 98 -22.59 -18.83 -11.85
C ARG A 98 -23.78 -18.35 -11.02
N GLY A 99 -23.53 -17.75 -9.86
CA GLY A 99 -24.58 -17.33 -8.92
C GLY A 99 -25.44 -16.17 -9.40
N LEU A 100 -24.91 -15.30 -10.27
CA LEU A 100 -25.64 -14.18 -10.90
C LEU A 100 -26.08 -14.48 -12.33
N GLY A 101 -25.74 -15.65 -12.90
CA GLY A 101 -26.07 -16.01 -14.27
C GLY A 101 -25.39 -15.11 -15.32
N ILE A 102 -24.14 -14.71 -15.06
CA ILE A 102 -23.36 -13.79 -15.91
C ILE A 102 -22.10 -14.48 -16.44
N THR A 103 -21.51 -13.90 -17.48
CA THR A 103 -20.24 -14.39 -18.02
C THR A 103 -19.06 -14.05 -17.10
N ILE A 104 -17.95 -14.79 -17.22
CA ILE A 104 -16.69 -14.49 -16.49
C ILE A 104 -16.19 -13.08 -16.82
N ILE A 105 -16.37 -12.62 -18.06
CA ILE A 105 -16.00 -11.25 -18.48
C ILE A 105 -16.82 -10.21 -17.70
N GLN A 106 -18.13 -10.41 -17.61
CA GLN A 106 -19.00 -9.55 -16.81
C GLN A 106 -18.66 -9.58 -15.34
N ALA A 107 -18.29 -10.74 -14.79
CA ALA A 107 -17.79 -10.83 -13.42
C ALA A 107 -16.48 -10.03 -13.23
N GLY A 108 -15.60 -10.00 -14.23
CA GLY A 108 -14.41 -9.15 -14.24
C GLY A 108 -14.72 -7.65 -14.14
N HIS A 109 -15.84 -7.18 -14.70
CA HIS A 109 -16.28 -5.77 -14.55
C HIS A 109 -16.53 -5.39 -13.07
N LEU A 110 -16.87 -6.36 -12.20
CA LEU A 110 -17.07 -6.13 -10.77
C LEU A 110 -15.74 -5.74 -10.07
N ILE A 111 -14.61 -6.27 -10.56
CA ILE A 111 -13.27 -5.88 -10.10
C ILE A 111 -12.96 -4.46 -10.59
N SER A 112 -13.25 -4.17 -11.86
CA SER A 112 -13.05 -2.83 -12.43
C SER A 112 -13.91 -1.77 -11.75
N ALA A 113 -15.17 -2.07 -11.41
CA ALA A 113 -16.06 -1.16 -10.69
C ALA A 113 -15.50 -0.81 -9.30
N TYR A 114 -14.93 -1.80 -8.59
CA TYR A 114 -14.25 -1.57 -7.33
C TYR A 114 -13.03 -0.66 -7.52
N ALA A 115 -12.18 -0.93 -8.49
CA ALA A 115 -11.00 -0.12 -8.78
C ALA A 115 -11.36 1.34 -9.13
N ILE A 116 -12.43 1.56 -9.91
CA ILE A 116 -12.95 2.91 -10.18
C ILE A 116 -13.41 3.56 -8.88
N GLY A 117 -14.08 2.82 -8.00
CA GLY A 117 -14.45 3.29 -6.67
C GLY A 117 -13.24 3.75 -5.86
N VAL A 118 -12.15 2.97 -5.85
CA VAL A 118 -10.88 3.33 -5.19
C VAL A 118 -10.32 4.65 -5.74
N CYS A 119 -10.29 4.80 -7.07
CA CYS A 119 -9.82 6.02 -7.72
C CYS A 119 -10.69 7.24 -7.37
N CYS A 120 -12.02 7.08 -7.34
CA CYS A 120 -12.95 8.15 -6.97
C CYS A 120 -12.90 8.46 -5.47
N GLY A 121 -12.58 7.47 -4.64
CA GLY A 121 -12.52 7.61 -3.18
C GLY A 121 -11.28 8.36 -2.69
N ALA A 122 -10.14 8.22 -3.36
CA ALA A 122 -8.89 8.85 -2.94
C ALA A 122 -8.98 10.40 -2.83
N PRO A 123 -9.58 11.13 -3.78
CA PRO A 123 -9.78 12.58 -3.67
C PRO A 123 -10.71 13.02 -2.54
N LEU A 124 -11.60 12.15 -2.03
CA LEU A 124 -12.48 12.49 -0.90
C LEU A 124 -11.68 12.90 0.35
N LEU A 125 -10.45 12.43 0.46
CA LEU A 125 -9.54 12.80 1.55
C LEU A 125 -9.22 14.29 1.54
N THR A 126 -9.13 14.91 0.37
CA THR A 126 -8.85 16.35 0.24
C THR A 126 -10.00 17.22 0.78
N VAL A 127 -11.23 16.72 0.73
CA VAL A 127 -12.41 17.39 1.29
C VAL A 127 -12.52 17.11 2.79
N ALA A 128 -12.10 15.95 3.22
CA ALA A 128 -12.23 15.46 4.60
C ALA A 128 -11.17 16.01 5.58
N HIS A 129 -10.13 16.71 5.12
CA HIS A 129 -9.01 17.19 5.94
C HIS A 129 -9.43 18.07 7.15
N LYS A 130 -10.59 18.71 7.07
CA LYS A 130 -11.17 19.54 8.15
C LYS A 130 -11.61 18.73 9.38
N TYR A 131 -11.82 17.42 9.19
CA TYR A 131 -12.28 16.55 10.26
C TYR A 131 -11.12 15.79 10.90
N SER A 132 -11.32 15.37 12.16
CA SER A 132 -10.32 14.55 12.84
C SER A 132 -10.12 13.20 12.12
N PRO A 133 -8.89 12.68 12.02
CA PRO A 133 -8.60 11.38 11.42
C PRO A 133 -9.48 10.26 11.96
N LYS A 134 -9.78 10.25 13.26
CA LYS A 134 -10.69 9.26 13.87
C LYS A 134 -12.08 9.31 13.24
N ARG A 135 -12.67 10.51 13.05
CA ARG A 135 -14.01 10.65 12.44
C ARG A 135 -14.01 10.17 10.99
N ILE A 136 -12.96 10.52 10.24
CA ILE A 136 -12.81 10.06 8.85
C ILE A 136 -12.74 8.55 8.81
N LEU A 137 -11.90 7.91 9.64
CA LEU A 137 -11.77 6.45 9.71
C LEU A 137 -13.10 5.76 10.08
N LEU A 138 -13.90 6.34 10.98
CA LEU A 138 -15.23 5.81 11.32
C LEU A 138 -16.19 5.87 10.13
N VAL A 139 -16.21 6.99 9.39
CA VAL A 139 -17.03 7.11 8.18
C VAL A 139 -16.59 6.11 7.12
N LEU A 140 -15.28 5.98 6.89
CA LEU A 140 -14.74 5.01 5.93
C LEU A 140 -15.06 3.56 6.34
N ALA A 141 -14.96 3.22 7.63
CA ALA A 141 -15.34 1.89 8.14
C ALA A 141 -16.85 1.62 7.98
N ALA A 142 -17.70 2.62 8.19
CA ALA A 142 -19.13 2.50 7.92
C ALA A 142 -19.43 2.30 6.43
N MET A 143 -18.69 2.97 5.53
CA MET A 143 -18.79 2.76 4.08
C MET A 143 -18.33 1.36 3.67
N MET A 144 -17.25 0.83 4.31
CA MET A 144 -16.80 -0.55 4.09
C MET A 144 -17.90 -1.56 4.48
N LEU A 145 -18.51 -1.37 5.63
CA LEU A 145 -19.63 -2.18 6.10
C LEU A 145 -20.80 -2.11 5.11
N LEU A 146 -21.21 -0.92 4.70
CA LEU A 146 -22.29 -0.72 3.74
C LEU A 146 -22.00 -1.42 2.41
N GLY A 147 -20.80 -1.22 1.85
CA GLY A 147 -20.37 -1.86 0.60
C GLY A 147 -20.39 -3.39 0.70
N ALA A 148 -19.89 -3.96 1.80
CA ALA A 148 -19.89 -5.40 2.02
C ALA A 148 -21.31 -5.98 2.15
N VAL A 149 -22.20 -5.30 2.90
CA VAL A 149 -23.61 -5.70 3.02
C VAL A 149 -24.30 -5.64 1.67
N LEU A 150 -24.13 -4.56 0.91
CA LEU A 150 -24.71 -4.43 -0.43
C LEU A 150 -24.23 -5.54 -1.38
N CYS A 151 -22.94 -5.90 -1.32
CA CYS A 151 -22.42 -7.03 -2.10
C CYS A 151 -23.07 -8.36 -1.68
N ALA A 152 -23.22 -8.61 -0.38
CA ALA A 152 -23.80 -9.86 0.14
C ALA A 152 -25.27 -10.04 -0.29
N VAL A 153 -26.06 -8.96 -0.30
CA VAL A 153 -27.49 -9.01 -0.63
C VAL A 153 -27.82 -8.78 -2.11
N SER A 154 -26.83 -8.50 -2.96
CA SER A 154 -27.05 -8.17 -4.38
C SER A 154 -27.71 -9.32 -5.15
N PRO A 155 -28.91 -9.15 -5.68
CA PRO A 155 -29.60 -10.17 -6.47
C PRO A 155 -29.29 -10.09 -7.98
N THR A 156 -28.79 -8.95 -8.46
CA THR A 156 -28.57 -8.70 -9.89
C THR A 156 -27.16 -8.18 -10.16
N TYR A 157 -26.71 -8.36 -11.41
CA TYR A 157 -25.42 -7.84 -11.89
C TYR A 157 -25.28 -6.33 -11.68
N GLY A 158 -26.30 -5.54 -12.04
CA GLY A 158 -26.24 -4.06 -11.91
C GLY A 158 -26.11 -3.60 -10.46
N MET A 159 -26.87 -4.24 -9.54
CA MET A 159 -26.76 -3.92 -8.11
C MET A 159 -25.39 -4.33 -7.55
N MET A 160 -24.85 -5.49 -7.96
CA MET A 160 -23.54 -5.93 -7.57
C MET A 160 -22.45 -4.98 -8.08
N LEU A 161 -22.57 -4.47 -9.32
CA LEU A 161 -21.65 -3.48 -9.88
C LEU A 161 -21.63 -2.19 -9.05
N ALA A 162 -22.82 -1.66 -8.70
CA ALA A 162 -22.94 -0.48 -7.85
C ALA A 162 -22.38 -0.73 -6.42
N ALA A 163 -22.68 -1.91 -5.85
CA ALA A 163 -22.18 -2.30 -4.53
C ALA A 163 -20.64 -2.39 -4.52
N ARG A 164 -20.02 -2.93 -5.56
CA ARG A 164 -18.56 -2.99 -5.72
C ARG A 164 -17.95 -1.61 -5.84
N PHE A 165 -18.56 -0.70 -6.60
CA PHE A 165 -18.11 0.70 -6.68
C PHE A 165 -18.15 1.37 -5.29
N ILE A 166 -19.25 1.22 -4.55
CA ILE A 166 -19.39 1.79 -3.19
C ILE A 166 -18.35 1.17 -2.24
N ALA A 167 -18.11 -0.14 -2.32
CA ALA A 167 -17.12 -0.85 -1.50
C ALA A 167 -15.68 -0.37 -1.79
N GLY A 168 -15.40 0.11 -3.02
CA GLY A 168 -14.10 0.65 -3.41
C GLY A 168 -13.81 2.05 -2.84
N LEU A 169 -14.83 2.90 -2.67
CA LEU A 169 -14.68 4.30 -2.24
C LEU A 169 -13.82 4.48 -0.97
N PRO A 170 -14.02 3.72 0.12
CA PRO A 170 -13.22 3.90 1.33
C PRO A 170 -11.77 3.47 1.19
N HIS A 171 -11.42 2.61 0.24
CA HIS A 171 -10.09 1.99 0.15
C HIS A 171 -9.00 3.04 -0.06
N GLY A 172 -9.10 3.87 -1.10
CA GLY A 172 -8.08 4.86 -1.44
C GLY A 172 -7.82 5.88 -0.33
N ALA A 173 -8.88 6.32 0.36
CA ALA A 173 -8.79 7.27 1.46
C ALA A 173 -8.29 6.62 2.76
N TYR A 174 -8.67 5.36 3.04
CA TYR A 174 -8.35 4.68 4.30
C TYR A 174 -6.84 4.57 4.53
N PHE A 175 -6.08 4.12 3.55
CA PHE A 175 -4.63 3.97 3.68
C PHE A 175 -3.94 5.29 4.03
N GLY A 176 -4.36 6.40 3.40
CA GLY A 176 -3.82 7.72 3.70
C GLY A 176 -4.09 8.15 5.14
N VAL A 177 -5.36 8.09 5.58
CA VAL A 177 -5.75 8.51 6.94
C VAL A 177 -5.19 7.57 8.00
N ALA A 178 -5.22 6.26 7.76
CA ALA A 178 -4.71 5.27 8.69
C ALA A 178 -3.19 5.38 8.88
N SER A 179 -2.43 5.68 7.80
CA SER A 179 -0.99 5.94 7.89
C SER A 179 -0.69 7.16 8.75
N ILE A 180 -1.43 8.26 8.56
CA ILE A 180 -1.30 9.46 9.37
C ILE A 180 -1.64 9.17 10.84
N ALA A 181 -2.74 8.45 11.08
CA ALA A 181 -3.14 8.04 12.43
C ALA A 181 -2.08 7.14 13.08
N ALA A 182 -1.53 6.16 12.35
CA ALA A 182 -0.49 5.28 12.85
C ALA A 182 0.78 6.05 13.25
N ILE A 183 1.22 7.00 12.40
CA ILE A 183 2.39 7.86 12.69
C ILE A 183 2.15 8.73 13.93
N ARG A 184 0.95 9.29 14.09
CA ARG A 184 0.62 10.13 15.25
C ARG A 184 0.41 9.35 16.54
N LEU A 185 0.05 8.08 16.45
CA LEU A 185 -0.04 7.19 17.59
C LEU A 185 1.32 6.68 18.05
N ALA A 186 2.32 6.66 17.19
CA ALA A 186 3.64 6.11 17.44
C ALA A 186 4.61 7.17 17.96
N ASP A 187 5.56 6.74 18.81
CA ASP A 187 6.71 7.54 19.19
C ASP A 187 7.61 7.83 17.97
N GLU A 188 8.40 8.91 18.03
CA GLU A 188 9.32 9.34 16.95
C GLU A 188 10.20 8.21 16.39
N ARG A 189 10.65 7.29 17.26
CA ARG A 189 11.53 6.16 16.89
C ARG A 189 10.81 4.99 16.23
N HIS A 190 9.47 4.92 16.34
CA HIS A 190 8.68 3.75 15.92
C HIS A 190 7.67 4.04 14.80
N LYS A 191 7.71 5.22 14.17
CA LYS A 191 6.76 5.64 13.14
C LYS A 191 6.66 4.67 11.96
N THR A 192 7.80 4.25 11.42
CA THR A 192 7.85 3.28 10.30
C THR A 192 7.26 1.93 10.70
N GLY A 193 7.62 1.44 11.90
CA GLY A 193 7.06 0.20 12.44
C GLY A 193 5.54 0.25 12.64
N ALA A 194 5.01 1.41 13.05
CA ALA A 194 3.57 1.61 13.22
C ALA A 194 2.81 1.50 11.88
N VAL A 195 3.34 2.10 10.81
CA VAL A 195 2.78 1.97 9.46
C VAL A 195 2.88 0.52 8.98
N SER A 196 4.00 -0.16 9.24
CA SER A 196 4.17 -1.58 8.88
C SER A 196 3.15 -2.49 9.58
N ILE A 197 2.85 -2.25 10.86
CA ILE A 197 1.79 -2.98 11.58
C ILE A 197 0.43 -2.73 10.94
N MET A 198 0.12 -1.49 10.59
CA MET A 198 -1.13 -1.15 9.91
C MET A 198 -1.24 -1.88 8.56
N VAL A 199 -0.19 -1.89 7.74
CA VAL A 199 -0.18 -2.55 6.42
C VAL A 199 -0.19 -4.09 6.54
N ALA A 200 0.32 -4.66 7.64
CA ALA A 200 0.34 -6.12 7.86
C ALA A 200 -1.06 -6.76 7.78
N GLY A 201 -2.13 -6.00 8.06
CA GLY A 201 -3.51 -6.47 7.86
C GLY A 201 -3.78 -6.92 6.43
N MET A 202 -3.30 -6.19 5.42
CA MET A 202 -3.42 -6.56 4.00
C MET A 202 -2.70 -7.88 3.70
N THR A 203 -1.51 -8.07 4.27
CA THR A 203 -0.75 -9.32 4.13
C THR A 203 -1.49 -10.51 4.72
N ILE A 204 -2.12 -10.32 5.90
CA ILE A 204 -2.95 -11.34 6.55
C ILE A 204 -4.19 -11.65 5.71
N ALA A 205 -4.81 -10.63 5.08
CA ALA A 205 -5.93 -10.82 4.16
C ALA A 205 -5.56 -11.75 3.01
N ASN A 206 -4.43 -11.52 2.37
CA ASN A 206 -3.98 -12.35 1.24
C ASN A 206 -3.61 -13.78 1.67
N LEU A 207 -2.95 -13.94 2.82
CA LEU A 207 -2.49 -15.26 3.27
C LEU A 207 -3.61 -16.15 3.80
N PHE A 208 -4.58 -15.57 4.52
CA PHE A 208 -5.64 -16.33 5.19
C PHE A 208 -7.04 -15.94 4.73
N GLY A 209 -7.30 -14.65 4.55
CA GLY A 209 -8.65 -14.14 4.25
C GLY A 209 -9.14 -14.58 2.88
N VAL A 210 -8.31 -14.48 1.85
CA VAL A 210 -8.68 -14.88 0.48
C VAL A 210 -8.87 -16.39 0.36
N PRO A 211 -7.93 -17.24 0.82
CA PRO A 211 -8.15 -18.69 0.82
C PRO A 211 -9.38 -19.15 1.57
N LEU A 212 -9.60 -18.59 2.77
CA LEU A 212 -10.80 -18.88 3.56
C LEU A 212 -12.07 -18.49 2.79
N SER A 213 -12.08 -17.32 2.18
CA SER A 213 -13.21 -16.83 1.37
C SER A 213 -13.46 -17.73 0.16
N THR A 214 -12.41 -18.19 -0.52
CA THR A 214 -12.51 -19.11 -1.64
C THR A 214 -13.12 -20.45 -1.21
N ALA A 215 -12.65 -21.01 -0.09
CA ALA A 215 -13.19 -22.24 0.46
C ALA A 215 -14.67 -22.09 0.87
N LEU A 216 -15.05 -21.00 1.53
CA LEU A 216 -16.42 -20.73 1.94
C LEU A 216 -17.36 -20.52 0.73
N SER A 217 -16.87 -19.88 -0.32
CA SER A 217 -17.62 -19.68 -1.55
C SER A 217 -17.95 -21.01 -2.24
N GLY A 218 -16.97 -21.88 -2.40
CA GLY A 218 -17.13 -23.17 -3.06
C GLY A 218 -18.01 -24.16 -2.28
N ASN A 219 -17.93 -24.15 -0.93
CA ASN A 219 -18.64 -25.11 -0.09
C ASN A 219 -20.03 -24.63 0.36
N ILE A 220 -20.28 -23.33 0.46
CA ILE A 220 -21.53 -22.79 1.01
C ILE A 220 -22.21 -21.86 -0.01
N SER A 221 -21.65 -20.68 -0.24
CA SER A 221 -22.18 -19.69 -1.17
C SER A 221 -21.19 -18.56 -1.40
N TRP A 222 -21.15 -18.03 -2.62
CA TRP A 222 -20.36 -16.85 -2.98
C TRP A 222 -20.73 -15.57 -2.17
N ARG A 223 -21.87 -15.55 -1.49
CA ARG A 223 -22.29 -14.44 -0.62
C ARG A 223 -21.61 -14.47 0.74
N VAL A 224 -21.23 -15.63 1.25
CA VAL A 224 -20.65 -15.82 2.59
C VAL A 224 -19.35 -15.01 2.79
N PRO A 225 -18.41 -14.96 1.87
CA PRO A 225 -17.25 -14.07 1.95
C PRO A 225 -17.61 -12.59 2.19
N PHE A 226 -18.64 -12.07 1.54
CA PHE A 226 -19.07 -10.69 1.77
C PHE A 226 -19.71 -10.47 3.12
N VAL A 227 -20.45 -11.45 3.65
CA VAL A 227 -20.96 -11.45 5.03
C VAL A 227 -19.80 -11.44 6.02
N LEU A 228 -18.76 -12.24 5.78
CA LEU A 228 -17.55 -12.24 6.62
C LEU A 228 -16.85 -10.88 6.61
N VAL A 229 -16.72 -10.25 5.43
CA VAL A 229 -16.17 -8.88 5.32
C VAL A 229 -17.06 -7.86 6.04
N ALA A 230 -18.37 -7.99 5.98
CA ALA A 230 -19.31 -7.12 6.69
C ALA A 230 -19.13 -7.23 8.22
N LEU A 231 -19.06 -8.45 8.76
CA LEU A 231 -18.78 -8.69 10.17
C LEU A 231 -17.42 -8.13 10.60
N LEU A 232 -16.39 -8.33 9.78
CA LEU A 232 -15.07 -7.76 10.02
C LEU A 232 -15.11 -6.23 10.00
N SER A 233 -15.84 -5.62 9.05
CA SER A 233 -16.00 -4.15 8.97
C SER A 233 -16.75 -3.59 10.19
N LEU A 234 -17.72 -4.33 10.74
CA LEU A 234 -18.39 -3.98 11.99
C LEU A 234 -17.41 -4.00 13.17
N LEU A 235 -16.54 -5.01 13.25
CA LEU A 235 -15.46 -5.06 14.24
C LEU A 235 -14.47 -3.90 14.08
N VAL A 236 -14.11 -3.55 12.84
CA VAL A 236 -13.25 -2.39 12.52
C VAL A 236 -13.89 -1.11 13.05
N LEU A 237 -15.18 -0.89 12.77
CA LEU A 237 -15.94 0.28 13.26
C LEU A 237 -15.89 0.36 14.78
N TYR A 238 -16.17 -0.77 15.47
CA TYR A 238 -16.13 -0.85 16.92
C TYR A 238 -14.74 -0.59 17.49
N TYR A 239 -13.68 -1.19 16.93
CA TYR A 239 -12.32 -1.02 17.44
C TYR A 239 -11.76 0.38 17.17
N ILE A 240 -12.05 0.99 16.02
CA ILE A 240 -11.67 2.39 15.75
C ILE A 240 -12.36 3.32 16.75
N TRP A 241 -13.66 3.12 16.98
CA TRP A 241 -14.41 3.92 17.96
C TRP A 241 -13.82 3.81 19.36
N LYS A 242 -13.49 2.59 19.82
CA LYS A 242 -13.05 2.30 21.19
C LYS A 242 -11.57 2.52 21.43
N TRP A 243 -10.70 2.19 20.46
CA TRP A 243 -9.25 2.10 20.68
C TRP A 243 -8.47 3.23 20.03
N VAL A 244 -8.98 3.88 18.99
CA VAL A 244 -8.31 5.04 18.40
C VAL A 244 -8.68 6.28 19.20
N PRO A 245 -7.70 6.98 19.82
CA PRO A 245 -7.97 8.22 20.54
C PRO A 245 -8.37 9.34 19.58
N HIS A 246 -8.82 10.47 20.14
CA HIS A 246 -9.02 11.67 19.33
C HIS A 246 -7.67 12.15 18.80
N ILE A 247 -7.60 12.39 17.51
CA ILE A 247 -6.44 12.93 16.82
C ILE A 247 -6.87 14.24 16.18
N ASP A 248 -6.11 15.32 16.43
CA ASP A 248 -6.43 16.63 15.87
C ASP A 248 -6.42 16.62 14.34
N PRO A 249 -7.26 17.46 13.69
CA PRO A 249 -7.25 17.61 12.25
C PRO A 249 -5.86 17.94 11.70
N LEU A 250 -5.65 17.63 10.43
CA LEU A 250 -4.41 18.03 9.73
C LEU A 250 -4.41 19.56 9.52
N PRO A 251 -3.22 20.19 9.58
CA PRO A 251 -3.11 21.60 9.23
C PRO A 251 -3.61 21.82 7.80
N ASP A 252 -4.43 22.85 7.63
CA ASP A 252 -4.98 23.20 6.32
C ASP A 252 -3.93 23.92 5.49
N ASN A 253 -3.35 23.23 4.51
CA ASN A 253 -2.42 23.80 3.54
C ASN A 253 -3.14 24.35 2.29
N GLY A 254 -4.48 24.36 2.29
CA GLY A 254 -5.33 24.75 1.17
C GLY A 254 -5.24 23.80 -0.03
N TYR A 255 -6.27 23.79 -0.89
CA TYR A 255 -6.33 22.91 -2.06
C TYR A 255 -5.12 23.08 -3.02
N LYS A 256 -4.67 24.32 -3.21
CA LYS A 256 -3.53 24.61 -4.10
C LYS A 256 -2.21 24.03 -3.57
N GLY A 257 -2.04 23.96 -2.25
CA GLY A 257 -0.86 23.36 -1.61
C GLY A 257 -0.82 21.84 -1.75
N GLN A 258 -1.99 21.19 -1.64
CA GLN A 258 -2.10 19.73 -1.69
C GLN A 258 -1.72 19.13 -3.05
N PHE A 259 -2.00 19.83 -4.16
CA PHE A 259 -1.69 19.37 -5.52
C PHE A 259 -0.38 19.92 -6.10
N ARG A 260 0.38 20.67 -5.30
CA ARG A 260 1.65 21.28 -5.77
C ARG A 260 2.68 20.24 -6.23
N PHE A 261 2.70 19.05 -5.61
CA PHE A 261 3.61 17.97 -5.98
C PHE A 261 3.37 17.44 -7.40
N LEU A 262 2.15 17.52 -7.94
CA LEU A 262 1.82 17.10 -9.30
C LEU A 262 2.43 17.99 -10.40
N ARG A 263 3.02 19.13 -10.03
CA ARG A 263 3.71 20.01 -10.99
C ARG A 263 5.09 19.49 -11.40
N SER A 264 5.66 18.54 -10.64
CA SER A 264 6.93 17.89 -11.01
C SER A 264 6.66 16.60 -11.80
N SER A 265 7.63 16.14 -12.58
CA SER A 265 7.52 14.91 -13.37
C SER A 265 7.63 13.62 -12.52
N ALA A 266 8.29 13.70 -11.36
CA ALA A 266 8.56 12.53 -10.52
C ALA A 266 7.28 11.77 -10.08
N PRO A 267 6.21 12.41 -9.55
CA PRO A 267 4.97 11.72 -9.21
C PRO A 267 4.31 11.04 -10.42
N TRP A 268 4.36 11.67 -11.59
CA TRP A 268 3.79 11.10 -12.82
C TRP A 268 4.53 9.86 -13.29
N LEU A 269 5.88 9.87 -13.19
CA LEU A 269 6.69 8.68 -13.47
C LEU A 269 6.41 7.54 -12.49
N ILE A 270 6.26 7.84 -11.20
CA ILE A 270 5.89 6.84 -10.18
C ILE A 270 4.50 6.28 -10.47
N LEU A 271 3.52 7.13 -10.78
CA LEU A 271 2.16 6.70 -11.15
C LEU A 271 2.17 5.81 -12.40
N ALA A 272 2.90 6.21 -13.44
CA ALA A 272 3.03 5.43 -14.66
C ALA A 272 3.71 4.07 -14.40
N ALA A 273 4.78 4.03 -13.62
CA ALA A 273 5.46 2.79 -13.24
C ALA A 273 4.53 1.87 -12.44
N THR A 274 3.76 2.42 -11.50
CA THR A 274 2.78 1.66 -10.72
C THR A 274 1.64 1.13 -11.60
N MET A 275 1.12 1.97 -12.50
CA MET A 275 0.04 1.59 -13.41
C MET A 275 0.47 0.45 -14.36
N LEU A 276 1.66 0.54 -14.95
CA LEU A 276 2.16 -0.48 -15.88
C LEU A 276 2.60 -1.75 -15.15
N GLY A 277 3.32 -1.63 -14.04
CA GLY A 277 3.83 -2.77 -13.28
C GLY A 277 2.70 -3.53 -12.58
N ASN A 278 1.99 -2.89 -11.67
CA ASN A 278 0.90 -3.55 -10.94
C ASN A 278 -0.30 -3.87 -11.84
N GLY A 279 -0.58 -3.05 -12.86
CA GLY A 279 -1.69 -3.30 -13.78
C GLY A 279 -1.57 -4.65 -14.47
N GLY A 280 -0.38 -5.03 -14.94
CA GLY A 280 -0.13 -6.33 -15.56
C GLY A 280 -0.40 -7.51 -14.61
N ILE A 281 0.09 -7.42 -13.37
CA ILE A 281 -0.15 -8.44 -12.33
C ILE A 281 -1.65 -8.53 -12.02
N PHE A 282 -2.33 -7.40 -11.81
CA PHE A 282 -3.76 -7.39 -11.49
C PHE A 282 -4.63 -7.92 -12.62
N CYS A 283 -4.29 -7.64 -13.89
CA CYS A 283 -4.99 -8.22 -15.03
C CYS A 283 -4.94 -9.75 -15.01
N TRP A 284 -3.77 -10.34 -14.80
CA TRP A 284 -3.60 -11.77 -14.69
C TRP A 284 -4.25 -12.34 -13.42
N TYR A 285 -3.97 -11.76 -12.26
CA TYR A 285 -4.43 -12.27 -10.97
C TYR A 285 -5.95 -12.19 -10.82
N SER A 286 -6.61 -11.23 -11.48
CA SER A 286 -8.06 -11.13 -11.52
C SER A 286 -8.74 -12.36 -12.12
N TYR A 287 -8.07 -13.03 -13.04
CA TYR A 287 -8.59 -14.23 -13.73
C TYR A 287 -7.82 -15.50 -13.36
N VAL A 288 -7.09 -15.49 -12.24
CA VAL A 288 -6.26 -16.64 -11.83
C VAL A 288 -7.10 -17.90 -11.62
N THR A 289 -8.28 -17.78 -10.99
CA THR A 289 -9.16 -18.93 -10.76
C THR A 289 -9.67 -19.57 -12.06
N PRO A 290 -10.27 -18.83 -13.02
CA PRO A 290 -10.61 -19.40 -14.32
C PRO A 290 -9.40 -20.02 -15.03
N LEU A 291 -8.25 -19.33 -15.03
CA LEU A 291 -7.04 -19.84 -15.69
C LEU A 291 -6.60 -21.18 -15.12
N MET A 292 -6.53 -21.30 -13.81
CA MET A 292 -6.05 -22.52 -13.14
C MET A 292 -7.04 -23.68 -13.27
N THR A 293 -8.35 -23.38 -13.32
CA THR A 293 -9.38 -24.44 -13.41
C THR A 293 -9.63 -24.89 -14.85
N THR A 294 -9.62 -23.96 -15.85
CA THR A 294 -9.92 -24.31 -17.25
C THR A 294 -8.67 -24.74 -18.01
N GLU A 295 -7.59 -23.98 -17.94
CA GLU A 295 -6.35 -24.26 -18.69
C GLU A 295 -5.39 -25.14 -17.89
N GLY A 296 -5.24 -24.88 -16.60
CA GLY A 296 -4.35 -25.62 -15.71
C GLY A 296 -4.88 -26.97 -15.26
N GLY A 297 -6.19 -27.26 -15.50
CA GLY A 297 -6.84 -28.54 -15.19
C GLY A 297 -6.99 -28.85 -13.69
N PHE A 298 -6.89 -27.83 -12.81
CA PHE A 298 -7.09 -28.05 -11.38
C PHE A 298 -8.57 -28.15 -11.02
N PRO A 299 -8.94 -29.10 -10.14
CA PRO A 299 -10.28 -29.15 -9.58
C PRO A 299 -10.60 -27.84 -8.81
N PRO A 300 -11.83 -27.31 -8.85
CA PRO A 300 -12.22 -26.08 -8.16
C PRO A 300 -11.91 -26.11 -6.66
N GLU A 301 -11.97 -27.28 -6.03
CA GLU A 301 -11.71 -27.48 -4.60
C GLU A 301 -10.26 -27.17 -4.21
N THR A 302 -9.32 -27.30 -5.14
CA THR A 302 -7.90 -27.01 -4.90
C THR A 302 -7.58 -25.52 -4.92
N MET A 303 -8.50 -24.68 -5.41
CA MET A 303 -8.26 -23.23 -5.55
C MET A 303 -7.96 -22.55 -4.22
N SER A 304 -8.59 -22.96 -3.12
CA SER A 304 -8.27 -22.39 -1.80
C SER A 304 -6.82 -22.66 -1.40
N LEU A 305 -6.28 -23.85 -1.69
CA LEU A 305 -4.89 -24.20 -1.42
C LEU A 305 -3.92 -23.40 -2.33
N LEU A 306 -4.26 -23.25 -3.60
CA LEU A 306 -3.48 -22.42 -4.53
C LEU A 306 -3.46 -20.95 -4.08
N MET A 307 -4.56 -20.43 -3.55
CA MET A 307 -4.61 -19.08 -2.97
C MET A 307 -3.72 -18.96 -1.71
N VAL A 308 -3.61 -20.01 -0.87
CA VAL A 308 -2.65 -20.03 0.24
C VAL A 308 -1.22 -19.91 -0.30
N ALA A 309 -0.89 -20.68 -1.34
CA ALA A 309 0.45 -20.63 -1.96
C ALA A 309 0.75 -19.25 -2.56
N ALA A 310 -0.24 -18.61 -3.22
CA ALA A 310 -0.11 -17.24 -3.71
C ALA A 310 0.10 -16.24 -2.58
N GLY A 311 -0.70 -16.32 -1.51
CA GLY A 311 -0.56 -15.47 -0.33
C GLY A 311 0.79 -15.64 0.36
N PHE A 312 1.31 -16.87 0.43
CA PHE A 312 2.66 -17.14 0.92
C PHE A 312 3.74 -16.49 0.03
N GLY A 313 3.59 -16.57 -1.31
CA GLY A 313 4.44 -15.85 -2.26
C GLY A 313 4.48 -14.36 -1.94
N MET A 314 3.33 -13.70 -1.75
CA MET A 314 3.25 -12.27 -1.38
C MET A 314 3.97 -11.95 -0.07
N VAL A 315 3.86 -12.80 0.96
CA VAL A 315 4.57 -12.61 2.24
C VAL A 315 6.09 -12.70 2.03
N VAL A 316 6.55 -13.73 1.35
CA VAL A 316 7.99 -13.93 1.06
C VAL A 316 8.52 -12.78 0.23
N GLY A 317 7.79 -12.36 -0.80
CA GLY A 317 8.13 -11.22 -1.66
C GLY A 317 8.26 -9.91 -0.87
N ASN A 318 7.28 -9.58 -0.04
CA ASN A 318 7.32 -8.40 0.83
C ASN A 318 8.53 -8.39 1.78
N LEU A 319 8.83 -9.53 2.41
CA LEU A 319 9.94 -9.63 3.35
C LEU A 319 11.30 -9.57 2.65
N THR A 320 11.41 -10.20 1.47
CA THR A 320 12.67 -10.23 0.70
C THR A 320 12.94 -8.90 0.02
N SER A 321 11.94 -8.29 -0.62
CA SER A 321 12.08 -6.98 -1.27
C SER A 321 12.43 -5.87 -0.29
N GLY A 322 11.85 -5.90 0.93
CA GLY A 322 12.21 -4.99 2.00
C GLY A 322 13.71 -5.10 2.37
N ARG A 323 14.19 -6.33 2.64
CA ARG A 323 15.60 -6.57 2.98
C ARG A 323 16.56 -6.25 1.82
N LEU A 324 16.16 -6.52 0.58
CA LEU A 324 16.94 -6.15 -0.59
C LEU A 324 17.04 -4.64 -0.76
N SER A 325 15.94 -3.92 -0.53
CA SER A 325 15.90 -2.45 -0.62
C SER A 325 16.78 -1.76 0.45
N ASP A 326 17.04 -2.44 1.58
CA ASP A 326 17.99 -1.96 2.59
C ASP A 326 19.45 -2.07 2.12
N ARG A 327 19.76 -3.02 1.23
CA ARG A 327 21.13 -3.29 0.72
C ARG A 327 21.39 -2.65 -0.64
N TYR A 328 20.37 -2.57 -1.48
CA TYR A 328 20.46 -2.07 -2.85
C TYR A 328 19.52 -0.88 -3.02
N SER A 329 19.69 -0.09 -4.08
CA SER A 329 18.77 1.02 -4.34
C SER A 329 17.35 0.48 -4.62
N PRO A 330 16.29 1.06 -4.03
CA PRO A 330 14.90 0.61 -4.22
C PRO A 330 14.50 0.51 -5.69
N GLY A 331 14.97 1.43 -6.55
CA GLY A 331 14.69 1.40 -7.98
C GLY A 331 15.29 0.19 -8.70
N ARG A 332 16.48 -0.28 -8.30
CA ARG A 332 17.07 -1.51 -8.86
C ARG A 332 16.30 -2.75 -8.43
N VAL A 333 15.93 -2.82 -7.16
CA VAL A 333 15.14 -3.94 -6.64
C VAL A 333 13.80 -3.99 -7.38
N ALA A 334 13.09 -2.88 -7.51
CA ALA A 334 11.84 -2.82 -8.24
C ALA A 334 11.99 -3.23 -9.72
N ALA A 335 13.05 -2.78 -10.40
CA ALA A 335 13.29 -3.17 -11.80
C ALA A 335 13.56 -4.68 -11.95
N CYS A 336 14.34 -5.27 -11.04
CA CYS A 336 14.62 -6.71 -11.07
C CYS A 336 13.37 -7.54 -10.76
N THR A 337 12.58 -7.16 -9.74
CA THR A 337 11.34 -7.88 -9.40
C THR A 337 10.34 -7.78 -10.54
N GLN A 338 10.16 -6.63 -11.16
CA GLN A 338 9.28 -6.46 -12.32
C GLN A 338 9.75 -7.30 -13.52
N ALA A 339 11.05 -7.38 -13.78
CA ALA A 339 11.58 -8.24 -14.85
C ALA A 339 11.25 -9.73 -14.59
N VAL A 340 11.40 -10.20 -13.35
CA VAL A 340 11.04 -11.57 -12.94
C VAL A 340 9.53 -11.81 -13.13
N VAL A 341 8.68 -10.87 -12.72
CA VAL A 341 7.22 -10.97 -12.88
C VAL A 341 6.85 -11.05 -14.35
N VAL A 342 7.40 -10.17 -15.20
CA VAL A 342 7.13 -10.20 -16.66
C VAL A 342 7.54 -11.54 -17.27
N ALA A 343 8.73 -12.05 -16.94
CA ALA A 343 9.18 -13.36 -17.41
C ALA A 343 8.25 -14.48 -16.94
N ALA A 344 7.85 -14.48 -15.66
CA ALA A 344 6.94 -15.48 -15.12
C ALA A 344 5.55 -15.41 -15.76
N LEU A 345 5.00 -14.21 -16.01
CA LEU A 345 3.72 -14.04 -16.72
C LEU A 345 3.80 -14.57 -18.16
N LEU A 346 4.86 -14.26 -18.90
CA LEU A 346 5.05 -14.79 -20.25
C LEU A 346 5.13 -16.32 -20.24
N LEU A 347 5.81 -16.92 -19.26
CA LEU A 347 5.86 -18.38 -19.11
C LEU A 347 4.49 -18.97 -18.73
N ILE A 348 3.71 -18.32 -17.88
CA ILE A 348 2.34 -18.75 -17.53
C ILE A 348 1.49 -18.81 -18.79
N PHE A 349 1.51 -17.78 -19.64
CA PHE A 349 0.74 -17.78 -20.88
C PHE A 349 1.21 -18.81 -21.89
N ALA A 350 2.52 -19.07 -21.98
CA ALA A 350 3.08 -20.06 -22.89
C ALA A 350 2.85 -21.50 -22.42
N LEU A 351 2.77 -21.74 -21.12
CA LEU A 351 2.77 -23.07 -20.50
C LEU A 351 1.52 -23.34 -19.63
N ALA A 352 0.41 -22.65 -19.91
CA ALA A 352 -0.83 -22.71 -19.11
C ALA A 352 -1.36 -24.16 -18.94
N GLN A 353 -1.15 -25.01 -19.94
CA GLN A 353 -1.54 -26.42 -19.93
C GLN A 353 -0.78 -27.30 -18.91
N TYR A 354 0.36 -26.83 -18.43
CA TYR A 354 1.15 -27.55 -17.41
C TYR A 354 0.79 -27.02 -16.02
N GLY A 355 -0.34 -27.45 -15.46
CA GLY A 355 -0.94 -26.91 -14.25
C GLY A 355 0.01 -26.72 -13.09
N TRP A 356 0.82 -27.74 -12.72
CA TRP A 356 1.76 -27.62 -11.59
C TRP A 356 2.89 -26.63 -11.84
N LEU A 357 3.38 -26.51 -13.07
CA LEU A 357 4.36 -25.49 -13.43
C LEU A 357 3.75 -24.09 -13.34
N THR A 358 2.54 -23.93 -13.84
CA THR A 358 1.77 -22.68 -13.75
C THR A 358 1.51 -22.30 -12.30
N ALA A 359 1.18 -23.27 -11.42
CA ALA A 359 1.03 -23.04 -9.99
C ALA A 359 2.34 -22.56 -9.32
N GLY A 360 3.49 -23.14 -9.69
CA GLY A 360 4.79 -22.66 -9.22
C GLY A 360 5.10 -21.23 -9.69
N LEU A 361 4.85 -20.93 -10.98
CA LEU A 361 5.03 -19.60 -11.56
C LEU A 361 4.07 -18.56 -10.94
N MET A 362 2.86 -18.97 -10.55
CA MET A 362 1.92 -18.12 -9.81
C MET A 362 2.54 -17.64 -8.49
N VAL A 363 3.18 -18.51 -7.73
CA VAL A 363 3.87 -18.14 -6.48
C VAL A 363 5.01 -17.16 -6.76
N VAL A 364 5.76 -17.36 -7.85
CA VAL A 364 6.82 -16.42 -8.27
C VAL A 364 6.25 -15.06 -8.65
N CYS A 365 5.15 -15.02 -9.43
CA CYS A 365 4.47 -13.77 -9.79
C CYS A 365 3.95 -13.01 -8.58
N THR A 366 3.39 -13.71 -7.60
CA THR A 366 2.84 -13.08 -6.38
C THR A 366 3.93 -12.66 -5.39
N ALA A 367 5.16 -13.19 -5.52
CA ALA A 367 6.33 -12.78 -4.74
C ALA A 367 7.06 -11.56 -5.32
N GLY A 368 6.88 -11.22 -6.60
CA GLY A 368 7.49 -10.06 -7.27
C GLY A 368 6.72 -8.79 -7.08
#